data_c2ad77eda23f02d7409b1a03726617f8
#
_entry.id   c2ad77eda23f02d7409b1a03726617f8
#
_cell.length_a   1.000
_cell.length_b   1.000
_cell.length_c   1.000
_cell.angle_alpha   90.00
_cell.angle_beta   90.00
_cell.angle_gamma   90.00
#
_symmetry.space_group_name_H-M   'P 1'
#
loop_
_entity.id
_entity.type
_entity.pdbx_description
1 polymer ?
#
loop_
_entity_poly.entity_id
_entity_poly.type
_entity_poly.pdbx_seq_one_letter_code
_entity_poly.pdbx_strand_id
1 'polypeptide(L)'
;SAEFFEIYNLPVLQIPTNKDMIRNDLNDQIFRTGLEKDNAIVKKIKECNEIGQPLLVFTSSINKSEHYSNLLEKEKIKHIVLNAKNHEKEAEIIANAGKINSVIITTSISGRGVDIKLGGQDQSEKEDVKKRGGLFVIGTERMESRRVDNQARGRSGRQGDEGSSIFFVSLEDDLMRLFGSETMNSMLEKLGLKDGESIDHPWINKAIERAQQKVEARNFDIRKTLIKFDNVLNDQRHVIFEQRKNVIDGKEDENYSDIFLEEVLENLKRQKILHEKSPNSKEFPKALKQTLGKSITDDEL
;
A
#
# COMPACT_ATOMS: atom_id res chain seq x y z
N SER A 1 4.20 -8.52 13.42
CA SER A 1 3.66 -9.75 14.03
C SER A 1 2.54 -9.48 15.00
N ALA A 2 2.64 -8.46 15.86
CA ALA A 2 1.59 -8.09 16.81
C ALA A 2 0.23 -7.84 16.11
N GLU A 3 0.22 -7.07 15.03
CA GLU A 3 -0.99 -6.79 14.25
C GLU A 3 -1.71 -8.05 13.76
N PHE A 4 -0.97 -9.02 13.22
CA PHE A 4 -1.57 -10.28 12.74
C PHE A 4 -2.20 -11.08 13.89
N PHE A 5 -1.58 -11.06 15.05
CA PHE A 5 -2.11 -11.75 16.23
C PHE A 5 -3.34 -11.01 16.79
N GLU A 6 -3.27 -9.69 16.97
CA GLU A 6 -4.34 -8.92 17.59
C GLU A 6 -5.61 -8.81 16.72
N ILE A 7 -5.45 -8.72 15.39
CA ILE A 7 -6.58 -8.52 14.49
C ILE A 7 -7.13 -9.84 13.97
N TYR A 8 -6.23 -10.74 13.55
CA TYR A 8 -6.62 -11.97 12.82
C TYR A 8 -6.41 -13.24 13.65
N ASN A 9 -5.89 -13.13 14.88
CA ASN A 9 -5.52 -14.25 15.75
C ASN A 9 -4.56 -15.25 15.05
N LEU A 10 -3.66 -14.72 14.19
CA LEU A 10 -2.70 -15.52 13.44
C LEU A 10 -1.30 -15.39 14.03
N PRO A 11 -0.67 -16.48 14.47
CA PRO A 11 0.73 -16.46 14.88
C PRO A 11 1.64 -16.24 13.67
N VAL A 12 2.73 -15.50 13.85
CA VAL A 12 3.73 -15.25 12.82
C VAL A 12 5.01 -15.99 13.16
N LEU A 13 5.42 -16.89 12.29
CA LEU A 13 6.68 -17.62 12.39
C LEU A 13 7.70 -16.99 11.43
N GLN A 14 8.91 -16.78 11.94
CA GLN A 14 10.02 -16.28 11.14
C GLN A 14 10.84 -17.45 10.61
N ILE A 15 10.89 -17.58 9.27
CA ILE A 15 11.73 -18.56 8.61
C ILE A 15 13.02 -17.86 8.20
N PRO A 16 14.19 -18.39 8.57
CA PRO A 16 15.49 -17.82 8.19
C PRO A 16 15.68 -17.86 6.66
N THR A 17 16.50 -16.96 6.14
CA THR A 17 16.84 -16.90 4.73
C THR A 17 17.70 -18.10 4.30
N ASN A 18 17.53 -18.56 3.04
CA ASN A 18 18.32 -19.68 2.50
C ASN A 18 19.81 -19.33 2.33
N LYS A 19 20.10 -18.07 1.95
CA LYS A 19 21.46 -17.51 1.86
C LYS A 19 21.51 -16.20 2.60
N ASP A 20 22.69 -15.85 3.10
CA ASP A 20 22.92 -14.59 3.78
C ASP A 20 22.68 -13.40 2.84
N MET A 21 22.12 -12.34 3.39
CA MET A 21 21.91 -11.09 2.67
C MET A 21 23.20 -10.27 2.70
N ILE A 22 23.82 -10.11 1.53
CA ILE A 22 25.06 -9.32 1.36
C ILE A 22 24.81 -7.94 0.74
N ARG A 23 23.54 -7.59 0.48
CA ARG A 23 23.15 -6.28 -0.06
C ARG A 23 23.64 -5.15 0.85
N ASN A 24 24.18 -4.12 0.24
CA ASN A 24 24.61 -2.91 0.94
C ASN A 24 23.47 -1.88 0.97
N ASP A 25 22.83 -1.73 2.13
CA ASP A 25 21.80 -0.71 2.35
C ASP A 25 22.48 0.57 2.86
N LEU A 26 22.65 1.55 1.96
CA LEU A 26 23.26 2.85 2.26
C LEU A 26 22.34 3.68 3.16
N ASN A 27 22.94 4.63 3.88
CA ASN A 27 22.21 5.60 4.68
C ASN A 27 21.34 6.50 3.80
N ASP A 28 20.21 6.93 4.33
CA ASP A 28 19.33 7.86 3.63
C ASP A 28 20.04 9.20 3.41
N GLN A 29 19.87 9.79 2.23
CA GLN A 29 20.30 11.14 1.95
C GLN A 29 19.13 12.10 2.11
N ILE A 30 19.29 13.07 3.00
CA ILE A 30 18.22 13.98 3.38
C ILE A 30 18.55 15.37 2.88
N PHE A 31 17.59 15.97 2.17
CA PHE A 31 17.70 17.28 1.53
C PHE A 31 16.68 18.25 2.12
N ARG A 32 16.98 19.53 2.07
CA ARG A 32 16.08 20.58 2.54
C ARG A 32 14.87 20.71 1.63
N THR A 33 15.09 20.72 0.31
CA THR A 33 14.04 20.94 -0.70
C THR A 33 13.87 19.72 -1.61
N GLY A 34 12.69 19.62 -2.23
CA GLY A 34 12.41 18.60 -3.25
C GLY A 34 13.31 18.75 -4.49
N LEU A 35 13.63 20.00 -4.87
CA LEU A 35 14.50 20.27 -6.02
C LEU A 35 15.93 19.76 -5.83
N GLU A 36 16.50 19.98 -4.65
CA GLU A 36 17.84 19.45 -4.31
C GLU A 36 17.87 17.93 -4.32
N LYS A 37 16.82 17.30 -3.76
CA LYS A 37 16.64 15.86 -3.79
C LYS A 37 16.56 15.33 -5.23
N ASP A 38 15.75 15.95 -6.09
CA ASP A 38 15.57 15.53 -7.47
C ASP A 38 16.90 15.63 -8.24
N ASN A 39 17.65 16.70 -8.06
CA ASN A 39 18.98 16.86 -8.66
C ASN A 39 19.96 15.76 -8.19
N ALA A 40 19.94 15.43 -6.89
CA ALA A 40 20.79 14.39 -6.33
C ALA A 40 20.41 12.99 -6.86
N ILE A 41 19.12 12.70 -7.00
CA ILE A 41 18.62 11.44 -7.60
C ILE A 41 19.07 11.33 -9.04
N VAL A 42 18.86 12.36 -9.86
CA VAL A 42 19.29 12.39 -11.26
C VAL A 42 20.79 12.22 -11.40
N LYS A 43 21.57 12.89 -10.56
CA LYS A 43 23.03 12.73 -10.49
C LYS A 43 23.41 11.28 -10.20
N LYS A 44 22.77 10.67 -9.20
CA LYS A 44 23.04 9.26 -8.81
C LYS A 44 22.69 8.28 -9.92
N ILE A 45 21.58 8.51 -10.63
CA ILE A 45 21.19 7.70 -11.78
C ILE A 45 22.21 7.81 -12.92
N LYS A 46 22.75 9.02 -13.19
CA LYS A 46 23.83 9.22 -14.17
C LYS A 46 25.07 8.43 -13.81
N GLU A 47 25.56 8.57 -12.57
CA GLU A 47 26.73 7.84 -12.08
C GLU A 47 26.61 6.33 -12.28
N CYS A 48 25.46 5.76 -11.92
CA CYS A 48 25.21 4.33 -12.09
C CYS A 48 25.08 3.91 -13.56
N ASN A 49 24.44 4.76 -14.39
CA ASN A 49 24.30 4.50 -15.82
C ASN A 49 25.65 4.54 -16.56
N GLU A 50 26.56 5.43 -16.17
CA GLU A 50 27.91 5.53 -16.75
C GLU A 50 28.74 4.27 -16.49
N ILE A 51 28.61 3.66 -15.32
CA ILE A 51 29.27 2.37 -15.01
C ILE A 51 28.50 1.14 -15.51
N GLY A 52 27.29 1.36 -16.07
CA GLY A 52 26.44 0.30 -16.59
C GLY A 52 25.71 -0.52 -15.51
N GLN A 53 25.61 -0.03 -14.29
CA GLN A 53 24.89 -0.69 -13.21
C GLN A 53 23.37 -0.63 -13.43
N PRO A 54 22.63 -1.75 -13.36
CA PRO A 54 21.17 -1.72 -13.46
C PRO A 54 20.52 -1.00 -12.29
N LEU A 55 19.50 -0.21 -12.57
CA LEU A 55 18.80 0.67 -11.63
C LEU A 55 17.31 0.40 -11.56
N LEU A 56 16.78 0.38 -10.35
CA LEU A 56 15.36 0.40 -10.09
C LEU A 56 15.01 1.64 -9.26
N VAL A 57 14.33 2.60 -9.86
CA VAL A 57 13.89 3.84 -9.21
C VAL A 57 12.47 3.66 -8.69
N PHE A 58 12.30 3.71 -7.39
CA PHE A 58 11.05 3.40 -6.70
C PHE A 58 10.36 4.68 -6.25
N THR A 59 9.12 4.89 -6.73
CA THR A 59 8.32 6.09 -6.46
C THR A 59 7.02 5.75 -5.73
N SER A 60 6.45 6.70 -4.98
CA SER A 60 5.21 6.49 -4.22
C SER A 60 3.95 6.58 -5.09
N SER A 61 4.00 7.30 -6.21
CA SER A 61 2.83 7.57 -7.02
C SER A 61 3.14 7.60 -8.53
N ILE A 62 2.08 7.48 -9.33
CA ILE A 62 2.17 7.60 -10.79
C ILE A 62 2.71 8.98 -11.20
N ASN A 63 2.21 10.05 -10.58
CA ASN A 63 2.65 11.42 -10.89
C ASN A 63 4.16 11.60 -10.64
N LYS A 64 4.69 11.04 -9.54
CA LYS A 64 6.12 11.07 -9.26
C LYS A 64 6.92 10.23 -10.25
N SER A 65 6.38 9.10 -10.71
CA SER A 65 7.05 8.30 -11.76
C SER A 65 7.15 9.06 -13.09
N GLU A 66 6.10 9.77 -13.47
CA GLU A 66 6.09 10.64 -14.66
C GLU A 66 7.04 11.86 -14.49
N HIS A 67 7.09 12.44 -13.29
CA HIS A 67 8.02 13.54 -12.98
C HIS A 67 9.47 13.12 -13.18
N TYR A 68 9.90 12.00 -12.60
CA TYR A 68 11.27 11.50 -12.79
C TYR A 68 11.53 11.05 -14.23
N SER A 69 10.55 10.52 -14.94
CA SER A 69 10.67 10.23 -16.37
C SER A 69 11.01 11.49 -17.16
N ASN A 70 10.26 12.57 -16.96
CA ASN A 70 10.52 13.86 -17.61
C ASN A 70 11.92 14.44 -17.28
N LEU A 71 12.40 14.24 -16.05
CA LEU A 71 13.75 14.65 -15.66
C LEU A 71 14.82 13.85 -16.40
N LEU A 72 14.65 12.52 -16.49
CA LEU A 72 15.60 11.65 -17.17
C LEU A 72 15.59 11.84 -18.70
N GLU A 73 14.44 12.17 -19.29
CA GLU A 73 14.34 12.54 -20.72
C GLU A 73 15.16 13.80 -21.05
N LYS A 74 15.06 14.83 -20.19
CA LYS A 74 15.86 16.06 -20.35
C LYS A 74 17.36 15.76 -20.33
N GLU A 75 17.77 14.80 -19.52
CA GLU A 75 19.15 14.35 -19.40
C GLU A 75 19.54 13.27 -20.42
N LYS A 76 18.61 12.93 -21.33
CA LYS A 76 18.80 11.92 -22.40
C LYS A 76 19.19 10.52 -21.88
N ILE A 77 18.75 10.17 -20.66
CA ILE A 77 18.96 8.85 -20.08
C ILE A 77 17.82 7.93 -20.54
N LYS A 78 18.20 6.84 -21.22
CA LYS A 78 17.24 5.82 -21.66
C LYS A 78 16.67 5.09 -20.45
N HIS A 79 15.35 5.08 -20.29
CA HIS A 79 14.66 4.46 -19.17
C HIS A 79 13.30 3.91 -19.58
N ILE A 80 12.70 3.10 -18.71
CA ILE A 80 11.35 2.54 -18.87
C ILE A 80 10.54 2.90 -17.62
N VAL A 81 9.28 3.32 -17.83
CA VAL A 81 8.35 3.61 -16.73
C VAL A 81 7.33 2.49 -16.60
N LEU A 82 7.26 1.91 -15.41
CA LEU A 82 6.27 0.91 -15.02
C LEU A 82 5.31 1.50 -13.99
N ASN A 83 4.11 1.77 -14.42
CA ASN A 83 3.03 2.23 -13.56
C ASN A 83 1.71 1.55 -13.97
N ALA A 84 0.64 1.80 -13.21
CA ALA A 84 -0.67 1.18 -13.44
C ALA A 84 -1.27 1.42 -14.84
N LYS A 85 -0.71 2.33 -15.62
CA LYS A 85 -1.14 2.62 -17.01
C LYS A 85 -0.53 1.65 -18.04
N ASN A 86 0.58 0.96 -17.71
CA ASN A 86 1.41 0.18 -18.65
C ASN A 86 1.58 -1.28 -18.21
N HIS A 87 0.49 -2.01 -17.99
CA HIS A 87 0.53 -3.36 -17.42
C HIS A 87 0.89 -4.49 -18.41
N GLU A 88 0.63 -4.31 -19.72
CA GLU A 88 0.65 -5.42 -20.68
C GLU A 88 2.02 -6.12 -20.84
N LYS A 89 3.12 -5.44 -20.52
CA LYS A 89 4.49 -5.99 -20.63
C LYS A 89 5.28 -5.94 -19.31
N GLU A 90 4.59 -5.72 -18.21
CA GLU A 90 5.24 -5.50 -16.92
C GLU A 90 6.16 -6.65 -16.51
N ALA A 91 5.70 -7.89 -16.62
CA ALA A 91 6.48 -9.06 -16.25
C ALA A 91 7.75 -9.21 -17.09
N GLU A 92 7.69 -8.94 -18.39
CA GLU A 92 8.83 -9.02 -19.30
C GLU A 92 9.85 -7.91 -19.02
N ILE A 93 9.39 -6.69 -18.80
CA ILE A 93 10.24 -5.54 -18.49
C ILE A 93 10.97 -5.77 -17.17
N ILE A 94 10.25 -6.22 -16.12
CA ILE A 94 10.84 -6.48 -14.80
C ILE A 94 11.82 -7.64 -14.86
N ALA A 95 11.52 -8.69 -15.58
CA ALA A 95 12.43 -9.82 -15.75
C ALA A 95 13.76 -9.41 -16.41
N ASN A 96 13.77 -8.35 -17.22
CA ASN A 96 14.95 -7.78 -17.85
C ASN A 96 15.56 -6.58 -17.08
N ALA A 97 14.99 -6.22 -15.92
CA ALA A 97 15.47 -5.10 -15.10
C ALA A 97 16.90 -5.26 -14.58
N GLY A 98 17.39 -6.51 -14.52
CA GLY A 98 18.76 -6.83 -14.09
C GLY A 98 19.81 -6.76 -15.18
N LYS A 99 19.50 -6.34 -16.42
CA LYS A 99 20.47 -6.20 -17.51
C LYS A 99 21.32 -4.94 -17.38
N ILE A 100 22.51 -4.98 -17.94
CA ILE A 100 23.43 -3.82 -17.97
C ILE A 100 22.71 -2.60 -18.57
N ASN A 101 22.94 -1.42 -18.01
CA ASN A 101 22.32 -0.14 -18.39
C ASN A 101 20.79 -0.09 -18.28
N SER A 102 20.15 -1.05 -17.64
CA SER A 102 18.71 -0.99 -17.42
C SER A 102 18.37 0.07 -16.37
N VAL A 103 17.52 1.03 -16.71
CA VAL A 103 16.96 2.03 -15.79
C VAL A 103 15.45 1.92 -15.82
N ILE A 104 14.85 1.50 -14.72
CA ILE A 104 13.41 1.32 -14.62
C ILE A 104 12.87 2.18 -13.49
N ILE A 105 11.87 3.02 -13.80
CA ILE A 105 11.10 3.77 -12.81
C ILE A 105 9.83 2.97 -12.52
N THR A 106 9.57 2.68 -11.25
CA THR A 106 8.42 1.85 -10.86
C THR A 106 7.70 2.42 -9.64
N THR A 107 6.41 2.15 -9.54
CA THR A 107 5.63 2.44 -8.34
C THR A 107 5.61 1.24 -7.38
N SER A 108 5.15 1.44 -6.15
CA SER A 108 5.17 0.44 -5.07
C SER A 108 4.40 -0.85 -5.38
N ILE A 109 3.46 -0.81 -6.32
CA ILE A 109 2.58 -1.94 -6.66
C ILE A 109 3.16 -2.77 -7.80
N SER A 110 3.86 -2.13 -8.73
CA SER A 110 4.36 -2.76 -9.96
C SER A 110 5.45 -3.81 -9.67
N GLY A 111 5.41 -4.90 -10.40
CA GLY A 111 6.38 -6.00 -10.32
C GLY A 111 6.29 -6.88 -9.09
N ARG A 112 5.22 -6.81 -8.31
CA ARG A 112 5.03 -7.74 -7.20
C ARG A 112 4.85 -9.16 -7.70
N GLY A 113 5.61 -10.11 -7.12
CA GLY A 113 5.59 -11.53 -7.51
C GLY A 113 6.53 -11.88 -8.66
N VAL A 114 7.16 -10.92 -9.32
CA VAL A 114 8.18 -11.17 -10.36
C VAL A 114 9.57 -11.05 -9.76
N ASP A 115 10.44 -12.01 -10.07
CA ASP A 115 11.84 -12.00 -9.64
C ASP A 115 12.72 -11.27 -10.66
N ILE A 116 13.60 -10.39 -10.15
CA ILE A 116 14.60 -9.69 -10.96
C ILE A 116 15.88 -10.49 -10.90
N LYS A 117 16.24 -11.11 -12.02
CA LYS A 117 17.49 -11.87 -12.15
C LYS A 117 18.58 -10.97 -12.69
N LEU A 118 19.75 -10.98 -12.06
CA LEU A 118 20.91 -10.26 -12.58
C LEU A 118 21.30 -10.82 -13.94
N GLY A 119 21.54 -9.93 -14.90
CA GLY A 119 21.80 -10.26 -16.30
C GLY A 119 20.57 -10.59 -17.15
N GLY A 120 19.34 -10.41 -16.61
CA GLY A 120 18.09 -10.71 -17.30
C GLY A 120 17.64 -12.17 -17.17
N GLN A 121 16.65 -12.57 -17.98
CA GLN A 121 16.09 -13.92 -17.91
C GLN A 121 17.11 -15.03 -18.23
N ASP A 122 17.95 -14.79 -19.21
CA ASP A 122 19.02 -15.69 -19.66
C ASP A 122 20.28 -15.66 -18.78
N GLN A 123 20.36 -14.69 -17.88
CA GLN A 123 21.50 -14.48 -16.97
C GLN A 123 22.86 -14.36 -17.69
N SER A 124 22.88 -14.05 -18.98
CA SER A 124 24.08 -13.97 -19.80
C SER A 124 25.08 -12.91 -19.31
N GLU A 125 24.57 -11.81 -18.74
CA GLU A 125 25.37 -10.69 -18.23
C GLU A 125 25.57 -10.75 -16.70
N LYS A 126 25.22 -11.85 -16.03
CA LYS A 126 25.15 -11.91 -14.55
C LYS A 126 26.46 -11.55 -13.87
N GLU A 127 27.57 -12.13 -14.32
CA GLU A 127 28.89 -11.89 -13.72
C GLU A 127 29.38 -10.45 -13.94
N ASP A 128 29.05 -9.84 -15.07
CA ASP A 128 29.42 -8.46 -15.34
C ASP A 128 28.58 -7.48 -14.55
N VAL A 129 27.30 -7.79 -14.32
CA VAL A 129 26.43 -7.01 -13.45
C VAL A 129 26.89 -7.10 -11.99
N LYS A 130 27.31 -8.28 -11.52
CA LYS A 130 27.89 -8.44 -10.17
C LYS A 130 29.13 -7.58 -9.97
N LYS A 131 30.08 -7.60 -10.92
CA LYS A 131 31.27 -6.76 -10.86
C LYS A 131 30.96 -5.26 -10.78
N ARG A 132 29.78 -4.84 -11.28
CA ARG A 132 29.28 -3.46 -11.21
C ARG A 132 28.48 -3.17 -9.92
N GLY A 133 28.40 -4.14 -8.97
CA GLY A 133 27.73 -4.01 -7.70
C GLY A 133 26.27 -4.48 -7.68
N GLY A 134 25.85 -5.27 -8.69
CA GLY A 134 24.51 -5.82 -8.78
C GLY A 134 23.42 -4.80 -9.06
N LEU A 135 22.17 -5.13 -8.75
CA LEU A 135 21.03 -4.22 -8.93
C LEU A 135 21.04 -3.12 -7.86
N PHE A 136 20.95 -1.87 -8.30
CA PHE A 136 20.85 -0.71 -7.41
C PHE A 136 19.39 -0.25 -7.30
N VAL A 137 18.89 -0.13 -6.07
CA VAL A 137 17.53 0.36 -5.79
C VAL A 137 17.60 1.77 -5.23
N ILE A 138 16.93 2.71 -5.89
CA ILE A 138 16.80 4.10 -5.45
C ILE A 138 15.36 4.32 -5.00
N GLY A 139 15.13 4.66 -3.74
CA GLY A 139 13.85 5.18 -3.25
C GLY A 139 13.85 6.71 -3.36
N THR A 140 12.84 7.27 -4.03
CA THR A 140 12.72 8.73 -4.20
C THR A 140 12.13 9.44 -2.98
N GLU A 141 11.67 8.65 -2.02
CA GLU A 141 11.14 9.09 -0.73
C GLU A 141 10.95 7.89 0.20
N ARG A 142 10.74 8.13 1.48
CA ARG A 142 10.28 7.10 2.42
C ARG A 142 8.78 6.91 2.29
N MET A 143 8.35 5.65 2.21
CA MET A 143 6.94 5.31 2.16
C MET A 143 6.28 5.41 3.54
N GLU A 144 4.96 5.39 3.58
CA GLU A 144 4.19 5.43 4.84
C GLU A 144 4.49 4.26 5.78
N SER A 145 4.99 3.15 5.25
CA SER A 145 5.29 1.95 6.01
C SER A 145 6.70 1.46 5.71
N ARG A 146 7.46 1.17 6.77
CA ARG A 146 8.78 0.54 6.68
C ARG A 146 8.76 -0.78 5.90
N ARG A 147 7.62 -1.49 5.96
CA ARG A 147 7.43 -2.72 5.19
C ARG A 147 7.50 -2.48 3.68
N VAL A 148 6.96 -1.37 3.20
CA VAL A 148 7.00 -1.03 1.77
C VAL A 148 8.41 -0.63 1.35
N ASP A 149 9.15 0.12 2.19
CA ASP A 149 10.57 0.41 1.96
C ASP A 149 11.40 -0.87 1.87
N ASN A 150 11.15 -1.82 2.78
CA ASN A 150 11.83 -3.12 2.75
C ASN A 150 11.44 -3.96 1.52
N GLN A 151 10.22 -3.83 0.99
CA GLN A 151 9.83 -4.47 -0.26
C GLN A 151 10.60 -3.87 -1.46
N ALA A 152 10.83 -2.56 -1.48
CA ALA A 152 11.65 -1.92 -2.50
C ALA A 152 13.10 -2.41 -2.40
N ARG A 153 13.72 -2.32 -1.21
CA ARG A 153 15.09 -2.83 -0.95
C ARG A 153 15.23 -4.30 -1.33
N GLY A 154 14.23 -5.11 -0.98
CA GLY A 154 14.20 -6.55 -1.24
C GLY A 154 14.06 -6.95 -2.72
N ARG A 155 14.00 -5.99 -3.64
CA ARG A 155 14.14 -6.25 -5.08
C ARG A 155 15.59 -6.55 -5.46
N SER A 156 16.53 -6.02 -4.71
CA SER A 156 17.97 -6.22 -4.87
C SER A 156 18.52 -7.18 -3.81
N GLY A 157 19.65 -7.79 -4.08
CA GLY A 157 20.40 -8.66 -3.15
C GLY A 157 19.67 -9.95 -2.80
N ARG A 158 18.97 -10.57 -3.74
CA ARG A 158 18.26 -11.82 -3.53
C ARG A 158 19.18 -13.01 -3.67
N GLN A 159 18.91 -14.06 -2.89
CA GLN A 159 19.62 -15.33 -2.94
C GLN A 159 21.16 -15.20 -2.83
N GLY A 160 21.62 -14.23 -2.01
CA GLY A 160 23.05 -13.97 -1.83
C GLY A 160 23.74 -13.29 -3.02
N ASP A 161 22.96 -12.67 -3.92
CA ASP A 161 23.51 -11.82 -4.98
C ASP A 161 23.88 -10.45 -4.42
N GLU A 162 24.87 -9.81 -5.04
CA GLU A 162 25.24 -8.43 -4.75
C GLU A 162 24.15 -7.46 -5.12
N GLY A 163 24.12 -6.32 -4.45
CA GLY A 163 23.18 -5.24 -4.71
C GLY A 163 23.29 -4.13 -3.69
N SER A 164 22.65 -3.01 -3.97
CA SER A 164 22.67 -1.86 -3.09
C SER A 164 21.33 -1.14 -3.07
N SER A 165 21.06 -0.41 -2.00
CA SER A 165 19.88 0.44 -1.92
C SER A 165 20.19 1.78 -1.24
N ILE A 166 19.47 2.84 -1.65
CA ILE A 166 19.53 4.15 -1.02
C ILE A 166 18.16 4.81 -1.10
N PHE A 167 17.80 5.60 -0.10
CA PHE A 167 16.63 6.46 -0.12
C PHE A 167 17.05 7.93 -0.09
N PHE A 168 16.38 8.71 -0.93
CA PHE A 168 16.51 10.15 -0.97
C PHE A 168 15.25 10.76 -0.36
N VAL A 169 15.41 11.60 0.65
CA VAL A 169 14.31 12.16 1.42
C VAL A 169 14.43 13.68 1.39
N SER A 170 13.30 14.37 1.26
CA SER A 170 13.22 15.82 1.43
C SER A 170 12.34 16.15 2.63
N LEU A 171 12.60 17.29 3.26
CA LEU A 171 11.73 17.84 4.31
C LEU A 171 10.34 18.22 3.78
N GLU A 172 10.23 18.39 2.47
CA GLU A 172 8.99 18.70 1.78
C GLU A 172 8.18 17.45 1.44
N ASP A 173 8.72 16.23 1.62
CA ASP A 173 8.00 14.98 1.38
C ASP A 173 6.81 14.83 2.34
N ASP A 174 5.74 14.19 1.86
CA ASP A 174 4.47 14.07 2.57
C ASP A 174 4.63 13.48 3.98
N LEU A 175 5.46 12.46 4.15
CA LEU A 175 5.76 11.86 5.45
C LEU A 175 6.37 12.88 6.41
N MET A 176 7.28 13.72 5.92
CA MET A 176 7.98 14.73 6.71
C MET A 176 7.06 15.91 7.04
N ARG A 177 6.18 16.31 6.12
CA ARG A 177 5.18 17.38 6.34
C ARG A 177 4.13 16.98 7.37
N LEU A 178 3.68 15.73 7.37
CA LEU A 178 2.65 15.23 8.28
C LEU A 178 3.17 14.99 9.70
N PHE A 179 4.42 14.58 9.85
CA PHE A 179 4.96 14.10 11.12
C PHE A 179 6.29 14.73 11.52
N GLY A 180 6.87 15.56 10.63
CA GLY A 180 8.04 16.39 10.95
C GLY A 180 7.64 17.46 11.97
N SER A 181 8.33 17.50 13.10
CA SER A 181 8.09 18.53 14.11
C SER A 181 8.74 19.86 13.67
N GLU A 182 8.12 21.00 14.03
CA GLU A 182 8.71 22.33 13.85
C GLU A 182 10.12 22.43 14.47
N THR A 183 10.36 21.65 15.53
CA THR A 183 11.68 21.48 16.15
C THR A 183 12.71 20.89 15.19
N MET A 184 12.31 20.06 14.22
CA MET A 184 13.25 19.49 13.25
C MET A 184 13.69 20.55 12.23
N ASN A 185 12.77 21.39 11.75
CA ASN A 185 13.10 22.48 10.84
C ASN A 185 14.05 23.49 11.50
N SER A 186 13.75 23.87 12.75
CA SER A 186 14.63 24.81 13.51
C SER A 186 16.00 24.23 13.86
N MET A 187 16.13 22.92 14.04
CA MET A 187 17.43 22.27 14.24
C MET A 187 18.24 22.20 12.94
N LEU A 188 17.57 21.90 11.81
CA LEU A 188 18.24 21.86 10.50
C LEU A 188 18.75 23.23 10.09
N GLU A 189 18.02 24.30 10.40
CA GLU A 189 18.50 25.69 10.25
C GLU A 189 19.77 25.98 11.10
N LYS A 190 19.82 25.44 12.31
CA LYS A 190 20.99 25.60 13.21
C LYS A 190 22.21 24.77 12.78
N LEU A 191 22.03 23.69 12.02
CA LEU A 191 23.13 22.88 11.50
C LEU A 191 23.87 23.54 10.34
N GLY A 192 23.45 24.74 9.89
CA GLY A 192 24.20 25.57 8.95
C GLY A 192 24.42 24.95 7.57
N LEU A 193 23.43 24.19 7.09
CA LEU A 193 23.48 23.51 5.79
C LEU A 193 23.65 24.46 4.64
N LYS A 194 24.65 24.21 3.81
CA LYS A 194 24.77 24.84 2.50
C LYS A 194 23.78 24.25 1.53
N ASP A 195 23.25 25.04 0.62
CA ASP A 195 22.34 24.63 -0.40
C ASP A 195 22.98 23.46 -1.22
N GLY A 196 22.23 22.35 -1.37
CA GLY A 196 22.67 21.19 -2.12
C GLY A 196 23.47 20.13 -1.35
N GLU A 197 23.75 20.33 -0.05
CA GLU A 197 24.40 19.30 0.78
C GLU A 197 23.36 18.34 1.37
N SER A 198 23.63 17.03 1.29
CA SER A 198 22.84 16.01 1.97
C SER A 198 23.25 15.89 3.43
N ILE A 199 22.25 15.67 4.28
CA ILE A 199 22.46 15.42 5.70
C ILE A 199 22.52 13.92 5.92
N ASP A 200 23.61 13.43 6.47
CA ASP A 200 23.70 12.06 7.01
C ASP A 200 23.89 12.16 8.53
N HIS A 201 22.78 12.17 9.27
CA HIS A 201 22.83 12.22 10.71
C HIS A 201 21.92 11.16 11.34
N PRO A 202 22.44 10.29 12.22
CA PRO A 202 21.67 9.18 12.82
C PRO A 202 20.41 9.61 13.54
N TRP A 203 20.37 10.84 14.06
CA TRP A 203 19.19 11.36 14.74
C TRP A 203 18.02 11.62 13.80
N ILE A 204 18.29 12.08 12.58
CA ILE A 204 17.25 12.36 11.59
C ILE A 204 16.65 11.04 11.08
N ASN A 205 17.48 10.03 10.87
CA ASN A 205 17.01 8.69 10.52
C ASN A 205 16.05 8.13 11.59
N LYS A 206 16.36 8.33 12.87
CA LYS A 206 15.44 7.99 13.97
C LYS A 206 14.16 8.81 13.97
N ALA A 207 14.20 10.08 13.56
CA ALA A 207 13.00 10.91 13.45
C ALA A 207 12.08 10.43 12.34
N ILE A 208 12.63 10.04 11.19
CA ILE A 208 11.89 9.43 10.06
C ILE A 208 11.26 8.10 10.50
N GLU A 209 12.02 7.23 11.17
CA GLU A 209 11.48 5.97 11.69
C GLU A 209 10.31 6.19 12.66
N ARG A 210 10.40 7.18 13.55
CA ARG A 210 9.31 7.55 14.46
C ARG A 210 8.10 8.09 13.72
N ALA A 211 8.32 8.87 12.65
CA ALA A 211 7.24 9.34 11.79
C ALA A 211 6.51 8.17 11.14
N GLN A 212 7.24 7.23 10.53
CA GLN A 212 6.66 6.01 9.96
C GLN A 212 5.89 5.19 11.00
N GLN A 213 6.44 5.01 12.20
CA GLN A 213 5.75 4.28 13.28
C GLN A 213 4.42 4.93 13.67
N LYS A 214 4.33 6.28 13.70
CA LYS A 214 3.08 6.98 13.95
C LYS A 214 2.03 6.76 12.86
N VAL A 215 2.46 6.78 11.59
CA VAL A 215 1.57 6.48 10.45
C VAL A 215 1.09 5.03 10.52
N GLU A 216 2.00 4.10 10.77
CA GLU A 216 1.67 2.67 10.91
C GLU A 216 0.68 2.42 12.04
N ALA A 217 0.86 3.07 13.20
CA ALA A 217 -0.06 2.96 14.34
C ALA A 217 -1.45 3.50 13.99
N ARG A 218 -1.54 4.68 13.35
CA ARG A 218 -2.81 5.23 12.89
C ARG A 218 -3.52 4.31 11.89
N ASN A 219 -2.78 3.80 10.92
CA ASN A 219 -3.32 2.88 9.93
C ASN A 219 -3.76 1.54 10.56
N PHE A 220 -3.06 1.07 11.59
CA PHE A 220 -3.45 -0.07 12.39
C PHE A 220 -4.82 0.15 13.07
N ASP A 221 -5.01 1.29 13.74
CA ASP A 221 -6.27 1.62 14.42
C ASP A 221 -7.43 1.72 13.43
N ILE A 222 -7.20 2.32 12.26
CA ILE A 222 -8.20 2.38 11.18
C ILE A 222 -8.59 0.97 10.72
N ARG A 223 -7.60 0.10 10.42
CA ARG A 223 -7.88 -1.28 10.01
C ARG A 223 -8.62 -2.07 11.07
N LYS A 224 -8.22 -1.93 12.34
CA LYS A 224 -8.87 -2.59 13.48
C LYS A 224 -10.35 -2.18 13.61
N THR A 225 -10.63 -0.91 13.40
CA THR A 225 -12.00 -0.38 13.42
C THR A 225 -12.82 -0.89 12.24
N LEU A 226 -12.25 -0.86 11.01
CA LEU A 226 -12.93 -1.38 9.82
C LEU A 226 -13.29 -2.87 9.95
N ILE A 227 -12.38 -3.68 10.49
CA ILE A 227 -12.64 -5.12 10.68
C ILE A 227 -13.74 -5.37 11.71
N LYS A 228 -13.84 -4.55 12.76
CA LYS A 228 -14.96 -4.67 13.70
C LYS A 228 -16.31 -4.47 13.02
N PHE A 229 -16.42 -3.50 12.10
CA PHE A 229 -17.66 -3.31 11.33
C PHE A 229 -17.88 -4.45 10.33
N ASP A 230 -16.84 -4.91 9.68
CA ASP A 230 -16.91 -6.00 8.70
C ASP A 230 -17.32 -7.32 9.36
N ASN A 231 -16.87 -7.59 10.59
CA ASN A 231 -17.28 -8.76 11.35
C ASN A 231 -18.80 -8.80 11.60
N VAL A 232 -19.42 -7.65 11.93
CA VAL A 232 -20.88 -7.59 12.12
C VAL A 232 -21.62 -7.94 10.82
N LEU A 233 -21.17 -7.40 9.70
CA LEU A 233 -21.74 -7.73 8.39
C LEU A 233 -21.51 -9.19 8.00
N ASN A 234 -20.36 -9.74 8.36
CA ASN A 234 -20.03 -11.13 8.09
C ASN A 234 -20.88 -12.10 8.93
N ASP A 235 -21.11 -11.78 10.19
CA ASP A 235 -22.00 -12.55 11.06
C ASP A 235 -23.44 -12.56 10.51
N GLN A 236 -23.96 -11.40 10.10
CA GLN A 236 -25.25 -11.31 9.43
C GLN A 236 -25.30 -12.15 8.15
N ARG A 237 -24.24 -12.09 7.34
CA ARG A 237 -24.12 -12.89 6.13
C ARG A 237 -24.13 -14.39 6.43
N HIS A 238 -23.38 -14.82 7.44
CA HIS A 238 -23.36 -16.23 7.86
C HIS A 238 -24.73 -16.73 8.25
N VAL A 239 -25.47 -16.00 9.08
CA VAL A 239 -26.83 -16.35 9.49
C VAL A 239 -27.74 -16.55 8.29
N ILE A 240 -27.74 -15.59 7.36
CA ILE A 240 -28.57 -15.66 6.15
C ILE A 240 -28.15 -16.85 5.25
N PHE A 241 -26.84 -17.09 5.10
CA PHE A 241 -26.37 -18.22 4.30
C PHE A 241 -26.66 -19.57 4.94
N GLU A 242 -26.58 -19.68 6.26
CA GLU A 242 -26.97 -20.90 6.98
C GLU A 242 -28.47 -21.17 6.83
N GLN A 243 -29.31 -20.17 7.05
CA GLN A 243 -30.75 -20.29 6.82
C GLN A 243 -31.06 -20.73 5.40
N ARG A 244 -30.47 -20.06 4.41
CA ARG A 244 -30.65 -20.45 3.00
C ARG A 244 -30.20 -21.88 2.72
N LYS A 245 -29.06 -22.28 3.27
CA LYS A 245 -28.52 -23.63 3.09
C LYS A 245 -29.44 -24.68 3.71
N ASN A 246 -29.96 -24.43 4.92
CA ASN A 246 -30.84 -25.32 5.62
C ASN A 246 -32.14 -25.54 4.84
N VAL A 247 -32.71 -24.48 4.23
CA VAL A 247 -33.88 -24.57 3.37
C VAL A 247 -33.58 -25.38 2.10
N ILE A 248 -32.43 -25.17 1.45
CA ILE A 248 -32.04 -25.90 0.23
C ILE A 248 -31.74 -27.37 0.53
N ASP A 249 -31.10 -27.66 1.66
CA ASP A 249 -30.73 -29.02 2.05
C ASP A 249 -31.95 -29.83 2.60
N GLY A 250 -33.12 -29.20 2.75
CA GLY A 250 -34.31 -29.82 3.33
C GLY A 250 -34.13 -30.30 4.78
N LYS A 251 -33.19 -29.72 5.51
CA LYS A 251 -32.83 -30.12 6.88
C LYS A 251 -33.74 -29.54 7.95
N GLU A 252 -34.52 -28.54 7.60
CA GLU A 252 -35.43 -27.87 8.52
C GLU A 252 -36.85 -28.02 8.06
N ASP A 253 -37.66 -28.56 8.94
CA ASP A 253 -39.10 -28.68 8.80
C ASP A 253 -39.76 -27.32 8.58
N GLU A 254 -40.54 -27.27 7.56
CA GLU A 254 -41.73 -26.51 7.16
C GLU A 254 -42.07 -25.16 7.80
N ASN A 255 -41.42 -24.68 8.86
CA ASN A 255 -41.88 -23.54 9.66
C ASN A 255 -41.19 -22.18 9.41
N TYR A 256 -40.27 -22.07 8.43
CA TYR A 256 -39.67 -20.76 8.17
C TYR A 256 -40.65 -19.72 7.66
N SER A 257 -41.60 -20.15 6.82
CA SER A 257 -42.66 -19.28 6.34
C SER A 257 -43.53 -18.71 7.48
N ASP A 258 -43.83 -19.56 8.47
CA ASP A 258 -44.63 -19.16 9.63
C ASP A 258 -43.84 -18.25 10.56
N ILE A 259 -42.55 -18.53 10.80
CA ILE A 259 -41.68 -17.66 11.60
C ILE A 259 -41.56 -16.27 10.93
N PHE A 260 -41.30 -16.21 9.64
CA PHE A 260 -41.23 -14.95 8.93
C PHE A 260 -42.57 -14.21 8.92
N LEU A 261 -43.67 -14.95 8.80
CA LEU A 261 -45.02 -14.37 8.87
C LEU A 261 -45.28 -13.79 10.26
N GLU A 262 -44.91 -14.51 11.33
CA GLU A 262 -45.03 -14.02 12.70
C GLU A 262 -44.19 -12.77 12.94
N GLU A 263 -42.93 -12.73 12.48
CA GLU A 263 -42.06 -11.55 12.59
C GLU A 263 -42.65 -10.35 11.86
N VAL A 264 -43.15 -10.54 10.64
CA VAL A 264 -43.78 -9.48 9.85
C VAL A 264 -45.03 -8.97 10.55
N LEU A 265 -45.88 -9.85 11.06
CA LEU A 265 -47.09 -9.51 11.80
C LEU A 265 -46.77 -8.74 13.09
N GLU A 266 -45.76 -9.19 13.84
CA GLU A 266 -45.31 -8.51 15.05
C GLU A 266 -44.77 -7.10 14.77
N ASN A 267 -43.98 -6.95 13.71
CA ASN A 267 -43.48 -5.66 13.27
C ASN A 267 -44.63 -4.72 12.83
N LEU A 268 -45.58 -5.21 12.08
CA LEU A 268 -46.79 -4.42 11.68
C LEU A 268 -47.62 -4.03 12.90
N LYS A 269 -47.83 -4.95 13.86
CA LYS A 269 -48.51 -4.63 15.14
C LYS A 269 -47.80 -3.52 15.91
N ARG A 270 -46.47 -3.59 16.00
CA ARG A 270 -45.70 -2.56 16.68
C ARG A 270 -45.81 -1.19 15.99
N GLN A 271 -45.73 -1.16 14.67
CA GLN A 271 -45.91 0.08 13.88
C GLN A 271 -47.30 0.61 13.97
N LYS A 272 -48.35 -0.22 14.01
CA LYS A 272 -49.74 0.19 14.25
C LYS A 272 -49.90 0.90 15.61
N ILE A 273 -49.34 0.36 16.67
CA ILE A 273 -49.36 0.97 18.03
C ILE A 273 -48.64 2.33 18.02
N LEU A 274 -47.55 2.48 17.29
CA LEU A 274 -46.86 3.74 17.13
C LEU A 274 -47.70 4.75 16.33
N HIS A 275 -48.39 4.32 15.29
CA HIS A 275 -49.29 5.15 14.48
C HIS A 275 -50.52 5.63 15.29
N GLU A 276 -51.07 4.78 16.13
CA GLU A 276 -52.19 5.17 17.04
C GLU A 276 -51.77 6.28 18.02
N LYS A 277 -50.48 6.31 18.42
CA LYS A 277 -49.92 7.39 19.25
C LYS A 277 -49.58 8.67 18.46
N SER A 278 -49.38 8.54 17.16
CA SER A 278 -49.01 9.65 16.26
C SER A 278 -49.72 9.52 14.90
N PRO A 279 -51.03 9.83 14.83
CA PRO A 279 -51.86 9.56 13.64
C PRO A 279 -51.39 10.27 12.35
N ASN A 280 -50.61 11.35 12.47
CA ASN A 280 -50.08 12.09 11.34
C ASN A 280 -48.83 11.46 10.69
N SER A 281 -48.31 10.35 11.27
CA SER A 281 -47.18 9.63 10.70
C SER A 281 -47.60 8.78 9.49
N LYS A 282 -46.92 8.95 8.36
CA LYS A 282 -47.14 8.14 7.16
C LYS A 282 -46.33 6.84 7.15
N GLU A 283 -45.69 6.49 8.24
CA GLU A 283 -44.79 5.33 8.32
C GLU A 283 -45.56 4.00 8.29
N PHE A 284 -46.64 3.88 9.05
CA PHE A 284 -47.45 2.65 9.09
C PHE A 284 -48.14 2.35 7.75
N PRO A 285 -48.85 3.31 7.12
CA PRO A 285 -49.41 3.11 5.79
C PRO A 285 -48.36 2.71 4.75
N LYS A 286 -47.17 3.33 4.82
CA LYS A 286 -46.08 3.01 3.92
C LYS A 286 -45.55 1.59 4.15
N ALA A 287 -45.35 1.15 5.40
CA ALA A 287 -44.91 -0.19 5.74
C ALA A 287 -45.96 -1.23 5.32
N LEU A 288 -47.25 -0.96 5.51
CA LEU A 288 -48.33 -1.86 5.09
C LEU A 288 -48.31 -2.05 3.56
N LYS A 289 -48.17 -0.97 2.79
CA LYS A 289 -48.04 -1.04 1.33
C LYS A 289 -46.77 -1.79 0.86
N GLN A 290 -45.66 -1.61 1.58
CA GLN A 290 -44.45 -2.32 1.26
C GLN A 290 -44.53 -3.85 1.55
N THR A 291 -45.24 -4.23 2.61
CA THR A 291 -45.35 -5.62 3.06
C THR A 291 -46.43 -6.37 2.28
N LEU A 292 -47.61 -5.78 2.06
CA LEU A 292 -48.76 -6.43 1.43
C LEU A 292 -48.89 -6.13 -0.08
N GLY A 293 -48.01 -5.28 -0.61
CA GLY A 293 -47.96 -4.96 -2.02
C GLY A 293 -48.97 -3.85 -2.45
N LYS A 294 -49.04 -3.61 -3.76
CA LYS A 294 -49.84 -2.52 -4.34
C LYS A 294 -51.35 -2.79 -4.39
N SER A 295 -51.80 -3.91 -3.87
CA SER A 295 -53.21 -4.31 -3.90
C SER A 295 -54.08 -3.59 -2.87
N ILE A 296 -53.48 -2.84 -1.91
CA ILE A 296 -54.21 -2.11 -0.90
C ILE A 296 -54.47 -0.69 -1.40
N THR A 297 -55.72 -0.29 -1.46
CA THR A 297 -56.15 1.07 -1.82
C THR A 297 -55.99 2.02 -0.65
N ASP A 298 -55.92 3.35 -0.93
CA ASP A 298 -55.81 4.36 0.12
C ASP A 298 -57.04 4.45 1.04
N ASP A 299 -58.17 3.92 0.58
CA ASP A 299 -59.46 3.86 1.34
C ASP A 299 -59.49 2.66 2.30
N GLU A 300 -58.62 1.66 2.15
CA GLU A 300 -58.48 0.47 3.00
C GLU A 300 -57.43 0.65 4.11
N LEU A 301 -56.69 1.74 4.09
CA LEU A 301 -55.66 2.14 5.08
C LEU A 301 -56.20 3.05 6.15
#